data_9bd4c14d3af674633d36c46594865f2d
#
_entry.id   9bd4c14d3af674633d36c46594865f2d
#
_cell.length_a   1.000
_cell.length_b   1.000
_cell.length_c   1.000
_cell.angle_alpha   90.00
_cell.angle_beta   90.00
_cell.angle_gamma   90.00
#
_symmetry.space_group_name_H-M   'P 1'
#
loop_
_entity.id
_entity.type
_entity.pdbx_description
1 polymer ?
#
loop_
_entity_poly.entity_id
_entity_poly.type
_entity_poly.pdbx_seq_one_letter_code
_entity_poly.pdbx_strand_id
1 'polypeptide(L)'
;DLKKFVDMMAYYKFNRLQIHLTDDQGWRLPVPGYPKLKSISSKRKESMRNGIPHEGMYTKQELKELVAYCATHGIEVIPEIDVPGHNQALAAAYPEFFCFPNPDTKVKTDEGVTLHLICPHKPEVWKFYAAVFKELKDIFPSGIVHLGGDEAPLEKTWAKCPLSIQYREQKGMKDVHEELKEFIKKMSSMLAGHGKRIQLWYEKPWARANIYNKGDTVFTWRMGLTPSTITETKKQGLSLIIAAGEHCYLDYP
;
A
#
# COMPACT_ATOMS: atom_id res chain seq x y z
N ASP A 1 21.24 2.08 -6.83
CA ASP A 1 21.36 3.54 -6.73
C ASP A 1 20.55 4.21 -5.61
N LEU A 2 19.76 3.45 -4.83
CA LEU A 2 19.04 3.99 -3.67
C LEU A 2 19.97 4.63 -2.64
N LYS A 3 21.20 4.12 -2.45
CA LYS A 3 22.16 4.73 -1.52
C LYS A 3 22.53 6.16 -1.93
N LYS A 4 22.71 6.43 -3.22
CA LYS A 4 22.93 7.81 -3.71
C LYS A 4 21.75 8.73 -3.43
N PHE A 5 20.52 8.19 -3.53
CA PHE A 5 19.32 8.93 -3.16
C PHE A 5 19.27 9.22 -1.66
N VAL A 6 19.67 8.25 -0.82
CA VAL A 6 19.80 8.43 0.63
C VAL A 6 20.84 9.48 0.97
N ASP A 7 21.99 9.53 0.27
CA ASP A 7 23.01 10.55 0.45
C ASP A 7 22.47 11.96 0.17
N MET A 8 21.69 12.11 -0.91
CA MET A 8 20.99 13.37 -1.22
C MET A 8 19.98 13.72 -0.13
N MET A 9 19.18 12.77 0.31
CA MET A 9 18.22 12.99 1.40
C MET A 9 18.92 13.47 2.66
N ALA A 10 20.03 12.84 3.04
CA ALA A 10 20.82 13.25 4.19
C ALA A 10 21.40 14.67 4.05
N TYR A 11 21.91 15.00 2.85
CA TYR A 11 22.41 16.35 2.56
C TYR A 11 21.34 17.43 2.75
N TYR A 12 20.10 17.16 2.30
CA TYR A 12 18.95 18.04 2.46
C TYR A 12 18.22 17.89 3.81
N LYS A 13 18.77 17.12 4.76
CA LYS A 13 18.23 16.94 6.10
C LYS A 13 16.86 16.23 6.17
N PHE A 14 16.55 15.42 5.18
CA PHE A 14 15.43 14.50 5.30
C PHE A 14 15.75 13.41 6.31
N ASN A 15 14.77 13.03 7.12
CA ASN A 15 14.95 12.04 8.19
C ASN A 15 14.04 10.81 8.05
N ARG A 16 13.26 10.72 6.97
CA ARG A 16 12.39 9.57 6.67
C ARG A 16 12.38 9.27 5.19
N LEU A 17 12.49 7.98 4.87
CA LEU A 17 12.33 7.43 3.54
C LEU A 17 11.13 6.49 3.56
N GLN A 18 10.02 6.86 2.91
CA GLN A 18 8.95 5.93 2.59
C GLN A 18 9.32 5.17 1.34
N ILE A 19 9.29 3.83 1.40
CA ILE A 19 9.59 2.97 0.26
C ILE A 19 8.34 2.21 -0.16
N HIS A 20 7.83 2.54 -1.35
CA HIS A 20 6.66 1.91 -1.97
C HIS A 20 7.06 0.59 -2.59
N LEU A 21 6.66 -0.52 -1.97
CA LEU A 21 7.15 -1.86 -2.31
C LEU A 21 6.18 -2.67 -3.17
N THR A 22 4.93 -2.23 -3.27
CA THR A 22 3.87 -2.98 -3.97
C THR A 22 2.92 -2.06 -4.69
N ASP A 23 2.64 -2.38 -5.97
CA ASP A 23 1.69 -1.67 -6.79
C ASP A 23 1.20 -2.58 -7.93
N ASP A 24 0.32 -2.08 -8.78
CA ASP A 24 -0.20 -2.75 -9.97
C ASP A 24 0.92 -3.18 -10.94
N GLN A 25 2.04 -2.42 -10.99
CA GLN A 25 3.18 -2.63 -11.89
C GLN A 25 4.28 -3.51 -11.29
N GLY A 26 4.13 -3.95 -10.05
CA GLY A 26 5.11 -4.85 -9.46
C GLY A 26 5.04 -5.03 -7.96
N TRP A 27 5.56 -6.16 -7.51
CA TRP A 27 5.76 -6.51 -6.10
C TRP A 27 7.25 -6.64 -5.83
N ARG A 28 7.80 -5.94 -4.83
CA ARG A 28 9.24 -5.83 -4.57
C ARG A 28 9.70 -6.43 -3.25
N LEU A 29 8.77 -6.83 -2.38
CA LEU A 29 9.07 -7.43 -1.07
C LEU A 29 9.13 -8.97 -1.19
N PRO A 30 10.22 -9.63 -0.74
CA PRO A 30 10.24 -11.09 -0.66
C PRO A 30 9.34 -11.57 0.48
N VAL A 31 8.52 -12.60 0.23
CA VAL A 31 7.66 -13.22 1.25
C VAL A 31 7.84 -14.73 1.18
N PRO A 32 8.43 -15.37 2.21
CA PRO A 32 8.58 -16.81 2.27
C PRO A 32 7.25 -17.55 2.12
N GLY A 33 7.25 -18.65 1.37
CA GLY A 33 6.04 -19.41 1.07
C GLY A 33 5.23 -18.92 -0.13
N TYR A 34 5.61 -17.75 -0.72
CA TYR A 34 4.89 -17.17 -1.86
C TYR A 34 5.82 -16.95 -3.07
N PRO A 35 6.33 -18.03 -3.70
CA PRO A 35 7.35 -17.93 -4.75
C PRO A 35 6.89 -17.22 -6.04
N LYS A 36 5.59 -17.21 -6.33
CA LYS A 36 5.03 -16.53 -7.50
C LYS A 36 5.19 -15.00 -7.43
N LEU A 37 5.40 -14.42 -6.25
CA LEU A 37 5.74 -13.00 -6.13
C LEU A 37 7.03 -12.68 -6.91
N LYS A 38 8.06 -13.55 -6.79
CA LYS A 38 9.31 -13.39 -7.53
C LYS A 38 9.19 -13.80 -8.99
N SER A 39 8.52 -14.91 -9.29
CA SER A 39 8.48 -15.43 -10.66
C SER A 39 7.47 -14.71 -11.56
N ILE A 40 6.47 -14.05 -11.01
CA ILE A 40 5.38 -13.38 -11.74
C ILE A 40 5.26 -11.90 -11.35
N SER A 41 4.93 -11.59 -10.07
CA SER A 41 4.58 -10.23 -9.66
C SER A 41 5.75 -9.23 -9.75
N SER A 42 7.00 -9.70 -9.75
CA SER A 42 8.17 -8.82 -9.88
C SER A 42 8.53 -8.45 -11.31
N LYS A 43 7.77 -8.95 -12.28
CA LYS A 43 8.10 -8.87 -13.71
C LYS A 43 6.96 -8.26 -14.50
N ARG A 44 7.29 -7.36 -15.42
CA ARG A 44 6.37 -6.85 -16.45
C ARG A 44 7.07 -6.80 -17.80
N LYS A 45 6.28 -6.95 -18.89
CA LYS A 45 6.89 -7.06 -20.23
C LYS A 45 7.50 -5.73 -20.70
N GLU A 46 7.05 -4.61 -20.17
CA GLU A 46 7.51 -3.26 -20.52
C GLU A 46 7.03 -2.24 -19.48
N SER A 47 7.48 -1.00 -19.58
CA SER A 47 6.99 0.13 -18.79
C SER A 47 6.59 1.26 -19.72
N MET A 48 5.33 1.74 -19.63
CA MET A 48 4.82 2.86 -20.43
C MET A 48 5.11 2.70 -21.93
N ARG A 49 4.89 1.50 -22.45
CA ARG A 49 5.06 1.15 -23.87
C ARG A 49 6.47 1.34 -24.43
N ASN A 50 7.49 1.29 -23.58
CA ASN A 50 8.89 1.42 -24.03
C ASN A 50 9.45 0.13 -24.64
N GLY A 51 8.69 -0.98 -24.65
CA GLY A 51 9.11 -2.27 -25.21
C GLY A 51 10.22 -2.97 -24.43
N ILE A 52 10.64 -2.46 -23.27
CA ILE A 52 11.74 -2.99 -22.48
C ILE A 52 11.19 -3.75 -21.28
N PRO A 53 11.46 -5.06 -21.16
CA PRO A 53 11.07 -5.84 -20.00
C PRO A 53 11.69 -5.27 -18.72
N HIS A 54 10.89 -5.23 -17.66
CA HIS A 54 11.33 -4.79 -16.35
C HIS A 54 11.09 -5.88 -15.33
N GLU A 55 12.12 -6.21 -14.56
CA GLU A 55 12.01 -7.15 -13.45
C GLU A 55 12.90 -6.74 -12.28
N GLY A 56 12.50 -7.13 -11.08
CA GLY A 56 13.30 -6.94 -9.87
C GLY A 56 12.47 -7.19 -8.62
N MET A 57 13.13 -7.79 -7.65
CA MET A 57 12.64 -7.95 -6.29
C MET A 57 13.85 -7.85 -5.37
N TYR A 58 13.73 -7.06 -4.34
CA TYR A 58 14.77 -7.02 -3.31
C TYR A 58 14.89 -8.37 -2.61
N THR A 59 16.11 -8.72 -2.23
CA THR A 59 16.32 -9.76 -1.24
C THR A 59 16.11 -9.16 0.17
N LYS A 60 15.82 -10.01 1.13
CA LYS A 60 15.74 -9.61 2.55
C LYS A 60 17.04 -8.95 3.02
N GLN A 61 18.19 -9.46 2.55
CA GLN A 61 19.49 -8.92 2.91
C GLN A 61 19.71 -7.52 2.33
N GLU A 62 19.36 -7.28 1.07
CA GLU A 62 19.48 -5.95 0.43
C GLU A 62 18.60 -4.91 1.14
N LEU A 63 17.38 -5.28 1.55
CA LEU A 63 16.52 -4.36 2.30
C LEU A 63 17.09 -4.06 3.69
N LYS A 64 17.65 -5.05 4.39
CA LYS A 64 18.33 -4.82 5.67
C LYS A 64 19.56 -3.93 5.53
N GLU A 65 20.34 -4.11 4.48
CA GLU A 65 21.51 -3.28 4.16
C GLU A 65 21.10 -1.83 3.86
N LEU A 66 20.00 -1.64 3.11
CA LEU A 66 19.44 -0.31 2.88
C LEU A 66 19.00 0.34 4.19
N VAL A 67 18.27 -0.38 5.03
CA VAL A 67 17.82 0.10 6.35
C VAL A 67 19.02 0.49 7.23
N ALA A 68 20.03 -0.36 7.30
CA ALA A 68 21.26 -0.06 8.06
C ALA A 68 21.98 1.17 7.50
N TYR A 69 22.07 1.29 6.18
CA TYR A 69 22.68 2.45 5.52
C TYR A 69 21.91 3.74 5.83
N CYS A 70 20.58 3.72 5.72
CA CYS A 70 19.74 4.86 6.09
C CYS A 70 19.93 5.26 7.56
N ALA A 71 20.04 4.29 8.46
CA ALA A 71 20.24 4.55 9.89
C ALA A 71 21.55 5.29 10.18
N THR A 72 22.65 5.00 9.45
CA THR A 72 23.92 5.74 9.59
C THR A 72 23.79 7.22 9.18
N HIS A 73 22.76 7.56 8.41
CA HIS A 73 22.45 8.93 7.96
C HIS A 73 21.32 9.57 8.79
N GLY A 74 20.83 8.91 9.85
CA GLY A 74 19.71 9.41 10.66
C GLY A 74 18.35 9.34 9.94
N ILE A 75 18.21 8.48 8.93
CA ILE A 75 17.00 8.33 8.13
C ILE A 75 16.27 7.04 8.52
N GLU A 76 15.01 7.19 8.98
CA GLU A 76 14.10 6.07 9.24
C GLU A 76 13.48 5.57 7.93
N VAL A 77 13.49 4.26 7.68
CA VAL A 77 12.84 3.67 6.50
C VAL A 77 11.45 3.17 6.88
N ILE A 78 10.42 3.70 6.22
CA ILE A 78 9.01 3.32 6.40
C ILE A 78 8.58 2.51 5.19
N PRO A 79 8.29 1.20 5.34
CA PRO A 79 7.80 0.40 4.24
C PRO A 79 6.33 0.71 3.94
N GLU A 80 5.98 0.73 2.65
CA GLU A 80 4.60 0.81 2.18
C GLU A 80 4.22 -0.46 1.44
N ILE A 81 3.05 -1.01 1.85
CA ILE A 81 2.37 -2.14 1.22
C ILE A 81 0.93 -1.70 0.97
N ASP A 82 0.59 -1.45 -0.27
CA ASP A 82 -0.70 -0.87 -0.62
C ASP A 82 -1.83 -1.90 -0.52
N VAL A 83 -2.93 -1.49 0.13
CA VAL A 83 -4.16 -2.29 0.32
C VAL A 83 -5.38 -1.37 0.45
N PRO A 84 -6.56 -1.77 -0.04
CA PRO A 84 -6.87 -3.01 -0.74
C PRO A 84 -6.66 -2.92 -2.25
N GLY A 85 -6.38 -1.72 -2.78
CA GLY A 85 -6.10 -1.43 -4.19
C GLY A 85 -4.64 -1.64 -4.58
N HIS A 86 -4.28 -1.19 -5.78
CA HIS A 86 -2.90 -1.23 -6.31
C HIS A 86 -2.24 -2.62 -6.22
N ASN A 87 -3.01 -3.67 -6.54
CA ASN A 87 -2.61 -5.05 -6.32
C ASN A 87 -2.69 -5.93 -7.59
N GLN A 88 -2.69 -5.35 -8.80
CA GLN A 88 -2.77 -6.16 -10.02
C GLN A 88 -1.55 -7.08 -10.18
N ALA A 89 -0.36 -6.66 -9.74
CA ALA A 89 0.80 -7.53 -9.75
C ALA A 89 0.61 -8.75 -8.82
N LEU A 90 -0.02 -8.57 -7.67
CA LEU A 90 -0.41 -9.67 -6.79
C LEU A 90 -1.50 -10.54 -7.43
N ALA A 91 -2.49 -9.93 -8.10
CA ALA A 91 -3.55 -10.65 -8.79
C ALA A 91 -3.03 -11.54 -9.92
N ALA A 92 -2.00 -11.12 -10.62
CA ALA A 92 -1.34 -11.93 -11.65
C ALA A 92 -0.70 -13.21 -11.09
N ALA A 93 -0.21 -13.19 -9.84
CA ALA A 93 0.42 -14.34 -9.21
C ALA A 93 -0.55 -15.21 -8.40
N TYR A 94 -1.49 -14.58 -7.72
CA TYR A 94 -2.43 -15.21 -6.79
C TYR A 94 -3.86 -14.67 -7.00
N PRO A 95 -4.47 -14.95 -8.18
CA PRO A 95 -5.81 -14.44 -8.50
C PRO A 95 -6.87 -14.88 -7.49
N GLU A 96 -6.65 -16.00 -6.80
CA GLU A 96 -7.53 -16.51 -5.75
C GLU A 96 -7.72 -15.56 -4.56
N PHE A 97 -6.84 -14.57 -4.36
CA PHE A 97 -6.98 -13.59 -3.28
C PHE A 97 -7.98 -12.48 -3.56
N PHE A 98 -8.47 -12.38 -4.81
CA PHE A 98 -9.27 -11.26 -5.28
C PHE A 98 -10.76 -11.58 -5.34
N CYS A 99 -11.59 -10.52 -5.27
CA CYS A 99 -13.04 -10.65 -5.35
C CYS A 99 -13.49 -11.29 -6.66
N PHE A 100 -12.82 -10.95 -7.75
CA PHE A 100 -13.09 -11.47 -9.10
C PHE A 100 -11.80 -12.10 -9.64
N PRO A 101 -11.54 -13.38 -9.30
CA PRO A 101 -10.33 -14.06 -9.75
C PRO A 101 -10.29 -14.17 -11.28
N ASN A 102 -9.17 -13.76 -11.87
CA ASN A 102 -8.92 -13.95 -13.29
C ASN A 102 -7.49 -14.49 -13.50
N PRO A 103 -7.32 -15.76 -13.88
CA PRO A 103 -6.02 -16.38 -14.07
C PRO A 103 -5.21 -15.78 -15.22
N ASP A 104 -5.86 -15.06 -16.14
CA ASP A 104 -5.22 -14.41 -17.27
C ASP A 104 -4.68 -13.01 -16.95
N THR A 105 -4.89 -12.54 -15.71
CA THR A 105 -4.37 -11.25 -15.25
C THR A 105 -2.85 -11.18 -15.45
N LYS A 106 -2.39 -10.10 -16.04
CA LYS A 106 -0.96 -9.79 -16.21
C LYS A 106 -0.57 -8.62 -15.30
N VAL A 107 0.70 -8.57 -14.95
CA VAL A 107 1.26 -7.40 -14.26
C VAL A 107 1.09 -6.17 -15.16
N LYS A 108 0.63 -5.07 -14.58
CA LYS A 108 0.32 -3.84 -15.31
C LYS A 108 1.59 -3.20 -15.88
N THR A 109 1.46 -2.60 -17.04
CA THR A 109 2.58 -1.94 -17.75
C THR A 109 2.45 -0.43 -17.81
N ASP A 110 1.22 0.05 -17.76
CA ASP A 110 0.86 1.48 -17.84
C ASP A 110 0.47 2.02 -16.45
N GLU A 111 0.32 3.32 -16.33
CA GLU A 111 -0.24 3.99 -15.16
C GLU A 111 -1.75 3.77 -15.00
N GLY A 112 -2.33 4.32 -13.94
CA GLY A 112 -3.77 4.35 -13.68
C GLY A 112 -4.27 3.23 -12.76
N VAL A 113 -5.50 3.39 -12.30
CA VAL A 113 -6.16 2.53 -11.31
C VAL A 113 -6.74 1.29 -11.95
N THR A 114 -6.69 0.17 -11.24
CA THR A 114 -7.29 -1.10 -11.66
C THR A 114 -8.43 -1.55 -10.74
N LEU A 115 -9.19 -2.56 -11.19
CA LEU A 115 -10.29 -3.12 -10.40
C LEU A 115 -9.88 -4.30 -9.53
N HIS A 116 -8.57 -4.55 -9.37
CA HIS A 116 -8.06 -5.68 -8.61
C HIS A 116 -7.98 -5.35 -7.12
N LEU A 117 -9.12 -5.45 -6.42
CA LEU A 117 -9.14 -5.35 -4.95
C LEU A 117 -9.06 -6.71 -4.29
N ILE A 118 -8.25 -6.80 -3.25
CA ILE A 118 -8.15 -7.98 -2.39
C ILE A 118 -9.52 -8.27 -1.78
N CYS A 119 -9.87 -9.56 -1.66
CA CYS A 119 -11.12 -9.96 -1.03
C CYS A 119 -10.92 -10.22 0.48
N PRO A 120 -11.47 -9.39 1.38
CA PRO A 120 -11.26 -9.52 2.82
C PRO A 120 -11.92 -10.76 3.44
N HIS A 121 -12.77 -11.47 2.68
CA HIS A 121 -13.53 -12.63 3.16
C HIS A 121 -12.89 -13.98 2.80
N LYS A 122 -11.69 -13.95 2.23
CA LYS A 122 -10.91 -15.16 1.92
C LYS A 122 -9.85 -15.39 2.99
N PRO A 123 -9.87 -16.53 3.70
CA PRO A 123 -8.90 -16.83 4.76
C PRO A 123 -7.44 -16.78 4.29
N GLU A 124 -7.19 -17.12 3.02
CA GLU A 124 -5.86 -17.13 2.39
C GLU A 124 -5.23 -15.73 2.37
N VAL A 125 -6.05 -14.70 2.19
CA VAL A 125 -5.61 -13.29 2.22
C VAL A 125 -5.00 -12.94 3.58
N TRP A 126 -5.64 -13.35 4.65
CA TRP A 126 -5.14 -13.06 6.01
C TRP A 126 -3.89 -13.86 6.35
N LYS A 127 -3.77 -15.10 5.87
CA LYS A 127 -2.54 -15.90 5.98
C LYS A 127 -1.39 -15.25 5.22
N PHE A 128 -1.67 -14.74 4.02
CA PHE A 128 -0.70 -14.01 3.21
C PHE A 128 -0.20 -12.75 3.92
N TYR A 129 -1.10 -11.87 4.39
CA TYR A 129 -0.70 -10.64 5.08
C TYR A 129 -0.03 -10.91 6.43
N ALA A 130 -0.36 -11.99 7.13
CA ALA A 130 0.39 -12.40 8.31
C ALA A 130 1.87 -12.72 7.97
N ALA A 131 2.13 -13.37 6.84
CA ALA A 131 3.49 -13.62 6.36
C ALA A 131 4.18 -12.32 5.92
N VAL A 132 3.48 -11.43 5.20
CA VAL A 132 3.99 -10.10 4.81
C VAL A 132 4.40 -9.30 6.04
N PHE A 133 3.53 -9.18 7.04
CA PHE A 133 3.79 -8.39 8.25
C PHE A 133 4.92 -8.96 9.12
N LYS A 134 5.09 -10.28 9.11
CA LYS A 134 6.25 -10.91 9.73
C LYS A 134 7.55 -10.49 9.04
N GLU A 135 7.59 -10.49 7.71
CA GLU A 135 8.78 -10.04 6.97
C GLU A 135 9.05 -8.56 7.18
N LEU A 136 8.00 -7.71 7.19
CA LEU A 136 8.16 -6.28 7.49
C LEU A 136 8.75 -6.05 8.88
N LYS A 137 8.30 -6.80 9.89
CA LYS A 137 8.87 -6.75 11.25
C LYS A 137 10.35 -7.12 11.26
N ASP A 138 10.72 -8.18 10.52
CA ASP A 138 12.08 -8.71 10.50
C ASP A 138 13.07 -7.83 9.73
N ILE A 139 12.58 -7.04 8.78
CA ILE A 139 13.41 -6.20 7.89
C ILE A 139 13.47 -4.75 8.39
N PHE A 140 12.33 -4.17 8.76
CA PHE A 140 12.19 -2.75 9.06
C PHE A 140 12.00 -2.50 10.55
N PRO A 141 12.97 -1.87 11.25
CA PRO A 141 12.86 -1.55 12.67
C PRO A 141 11.84 -0.42 12.95
N SER A 142 11.47 0.38 11.93
CA SER A 142 10.46 1.42 12.08
C SER A 142 9.21 0.91 12.80
N GLY A 143 8.69 1.67 13.74
CA GLY A 143 7.40 1.43 14.37
C GLY A 143 6.19 1.75 13.48
N ILE A 144 6.42 2.04 12.20
CA ILE A 144 5.40 2.49 11.24
C ILE A 144 5.42 1.59 10.01
N VAL A 145 4.23 1.29 9.49
CA VAL A 145 4.00 0.72 8.15
C VAL A 145 2.96 1.59 7.46
N HIS A 146 3.22 2.02 6.24
CA HIS A 146 2.23 2.66 5.40
C HIS A 146 1.44 1.60 4.63
N LEU A 147 0.12 1.66 4.70
CA LEU A 147 -0.77 0.69 4.04
C LEU A 147 -1.36 1.21 2.72
N GLY A 148 -0.86 2.34 2.20
CA GLY A 148 -1.41 2.95 1.01
C GLY A 148 -2.85 3.40 1.24
N GLY A 149 -3.77 2.73 0.57
CA GLY A 149 -5.20 2.89 0.77
C GLY A 149 -5.84 3.90 -0.16
N ASP A 150 -5.10 4.43 -1.10
CA ASP A 150 -5.61 5.34 -2.10
C ASP A 150 -6.34 4.59 -3.23
N GLU A 151 -7.17 5.34 -3.92
CA GLU A 151 -7.79 4.97 -5.21
C GLU A 151 -8.51 3.62 -5.25
N ALA A 152 -8.91 3.05 -4.10
CA ALA A 152 -9.62 1.78 -4.06
C ALA A 152 -11.04 1.90 -4.65
N PRO A 153 -11.35 1.27 -5.80
CA PRO A 153 -12.66 1.37 -6.47
C PRO A 153 -13.70 0.45 -5.82
N LEU A 154 -14.02 0.67 -4.54
CA LEU A 154 -14.88 -0.17 -3.73
C LEU A 154 -16.27 -0.39 -4.36
N GLU A 155 -16.88 0.68 -4.89
CA GLU A 155 -18.21 0.64 -5.51
C GLU A 155 -18.26 -0.20 -6.80
N LYS A 156 -17.11 -0.35 -7.46
CA LYS A 156 -16.99 -1.16 -8.68
C LYS A 156 -16.62 -2.60 -8.41
N THR A 157 -16.14 -2.89 -7.19
CA THR A 157 -15.59 -4.19 -6.79
C THR A 157 -16.30 -4.78 -5.59
N TRP A 158 -16.01 -4.38 -4.36
CA TRP A 158 -16.62 -4.95 -3.15
C TRP A 158 -18.13 -4.81 -3.13
N ALA A 159 -18.68 -3.70 -3.64
CA ALA A 159 -20.14 -3.53 -3.75
C ALA A 159 -20.81 -4.63 -4.58
N LYS A 160 -20.08 -5.25 -5.50
CA LYS A 160 -20.55 -6.30 -6.41
C LYS A 160 -20.03 -7.69 -6.06
N CYS A 161 -19.09 -7.81 -5.13
CA CYS A 161 -18.52 -9.09 -4.72
C CYS A 161 -19.53 -9.89 -3.90
N PRO A 162 -19.90 -11.13 -4.31
CA PRO A 162 -20.87 -11.93 -3.58
C PRO A 162 -20.50 -12.15 -2.10
N LEU A 163 -19.21 -12.42 -1.81
CA LEU A 163 -18.74 -12.60 -0.44
C LEU A 163 -18.86 -11.32 0.40
N SER A 164 -18.55 -10.17 -0.19
CA SER A 164 -18.69 -8.86 0.47
C SER A 164 -20.15 -8.50 0.70
N ILE A 165 -21.03 -8.77 -0.28
CA ILE A 165 -22.47 -8.55 -0.13
C ILE A 165 -23.00 -9.39 1.03
N GLN A 166 -22.75 -10.70 1.02
CA GLN A 166 -23.18 -11.62 2.07
C GLN A 166 -22.66 -11.18 3.45
N TYR A 167 -21.40 -10.77 3.53
CA TYR A 167 -20.80 -10.31 4.78
C TYR A 167 -21.47 -9.05 5.31
N ARG A 168 -21.69 -8.05 4.46
CA ARG A 168 -22.37 -6.81 4.87
C ARG A 168 -23.80 -7.06 5.34
N GLU A 169 -24.54 -7.92 4.65
CA GLU A 169 -25.90 -8.33 5.06
C GLU A 169 -25.88 -9.01 6.43
N GLN A 170 -24.98 -9.97 6.66
CA GLN A 170 -24.84 -10.65 7.96
C GLN A 170 -24.47 -9.71 9.11
N LYS A 171 -23.73 -8.65 8.82
CA LYS A 171 -23.27 -7.67 9.81
C LYS A 171 -24.18 -6.46 9.95
N GLY A 172 -25.20 -6.33 9.11
CA GLY A 172 -26.05 -5.15 9.07
C GLY A 172 -25.31 -3.86 8.67
N MET A 173 -24.27 -3.99 7.85
CA MET A 173 -23.50 -2.85 7.37
C MET A 173 -24.24 -2.08 6.29
N LYS A 174 -24.12 -0.75 6.31
CA LYS A 174 -24.83 0.13 5.37
C LYS A 174 -24.22 0.14 3.98
N ASP A 175 -22.89 0.09 3.91
CA ASP A 175 -22.14 0.24 2.66
C ASP A 175 -20.75 -0.39 2.71
N VAL A 176 -20.02 -0.30 1.59
CA VAL A 176 -18.66 -0.84 1.44
C VAL A 176 -17.62 -0.08 2.26
N HIS A 177 -17.91 1.14 2.72
CA HIS A 177 -16.96 1.92 3.51
C HIS A 177 -16.95 1.42 4.97
N GLU A 178 -18.08 0.93 5.48
CA GLU A 178 -18.11 0.26 6.79
C GLU A 178 -17.29 -1.05 6.74
N GLU A 179 -17.38 -1.78 5.64
CA GLU A 179 -16.56 -2.97 5.40
C GLU A 179 -15.06 -2.62 5.30
N LEU A 180 -14.71 -1.54 4.57
CA LEU A 180 -13.34 -1.04 4.49
C LEU A 180 -12.80 -0.65 5.87
N LYS A 181 -13.62 -0.01 6.69
CA LYS A 181 -13.24 0.33 8.07
C LYS A 181 -12.86 -0.89 8.89
N GLU A 182 -13.64 -1.97 8.81
CA GLU A 182 -13.30 -3.23 9.46
C GLU A 182 -12.02 -3.87 8.89
N PHE A 183 -11.84 -3.82 7.57
CA PHE A 183 -10.64 -4.31 6.91
C PHE A 183 -9.39 -3.58 7.42
N ILE A 184 -9.38 -2.25 7.38
CA ILE A 184 -8.25 -1.44 7.87
C ILE A 184 -8.01 -1.66 9.37
N LYS A 185 -9.06 -1.74 10.18
CA LYS A 185 -8.95 -2.05 11.61
C LYS A 185 -8.28 -3.41 11.85
N LYS A 186 -8.61 -4.43 11.06
CA LYS A 186 -8.01 -5.75 11.17
C LYS A 186 -6.54 -5.74 10.74
N MET A 187 -6.19 -5.06 9.64
CA MET A 187 -4.80 -4.87 9.23
C MET A 187 -3.98 -4.15 10.32
N SER A 188 -4.53 -3.06 10.87
CA SER A 188 -3.92 -2.31 11.97
C SER A 188 -3.70 -3.18 13.20
N SER A 189 -4.69 -4.00 13.58
CA SER A 189 -4.57 -4.91 14.73
C SER A 189 -3.49 -5.96 14.53
N MET A 190 -3.37 -6.52 13.32
CA MET A 190 -2.31 -7.47 12.98
C MET A 190 -0.92 -6.82 13.08
N LEU A 191 -0.75 -5.60 12.57
CA LEU A 191 0.49 -4.84 12.67
C LEU A 191 0.81 -4.43 14.10
N ALA A 192 -0.19 -4.07 14.89
CA ALA A 192 -0.03 -3.75 16.32
C ALA A 192 0.51 -4.97 17.11
N GLY A 193 0.14 -6.19 16.76
CA GLY A 193 0.73 -7.43 17.28
C GLY A 193 2.23 -7.57 17.00
N HIS A 194 2.77 -6.81 16.06
CA HIS A 194 4.20 -6.69 15.74
C HIS A 194 4.83 -5.39 16.27
N GLY A 195 4.12 -4.62 17.09
CA GLY A 195 4.59 -3.33 17.64
C GLY A 195 4.60 -2.19 16.61
N LYS A 196 3.81 -2.30 15.55
CA LYS A 196 3.73 -1.30 14.48
C LYS A 196 2.38 -0.60 14.44
N ARG A 197 2.39 0.68 14.09
CA ARG A 197 1.21 1.49 13.79
C ARG A 197 1.13 1.73 12.30
N ILE A 198 -0.08 2.07 11.81
CA ILE A 198 -0.32 2.32 10.40
C ILE A 198 -0.26 3.81 10.04
N GLN A 199 0.04 4.08 8.78
CA GLN A 199 -0.20 5.34 8.08
C GLN A 199 -0.95 5.05 6.78
N LEU A 200 -1.70 6.03 6.27
CA LEU A 200 -2.58 5.89 5.10
C LEU A 200 -2.56 7.17 4.27
N TRP A 201 -2.82 7.04 2.98
CA TRP A 201 -3.23 8.17 2.15
C TRP A 201 -4.59 8.71 2.60
N TYR A 202 -4.78 10.02 2.52
CA TYR A 202 -6.04 10.66 2.86
C TYR A 202 -7.00 10.63 1.66
N GLU A 203 -8.10 9.92 1.81
CA GLU A 203 -9.18 9.87 0.85
C GLU A 203 -10.46 10.44 1.44
N LYS A 204 -11.10 11.43 0.77
CA LYS A 204 -12.32 12.09 1.26
C LYS A 204 -13.47 11.12 1.56
N PRO A 205 -13.77 10.12 0.69
CA PRO A 205 -14.81 9.15 1.02
C PRO A 205 -14.53 8.39 2.32
N TRP A 206 -13.27 8.06 2.59
CA TRP A 206 -12.85 7.35 3.80
C TRP A 206 -12.94 8.21 5.05
N ALA A 207 -12.61 9.49 4.93
CA ALA A 207 -12.79 10.45 6.00
C ALA A 207 -14.27 10.59 6.40
N ARG A 208 -15.18 10.62 5.42
CA ARG A 208 -16.64 10.66 5.65
C ARG A 208 -17.16 9.38 6.33
N ALA A 209 -16.54 8.24 6.06
CA ALA A 209 -16.85 6.96 6.68
C ALA A 209 -16.17 6.76 8.06
N ASN A 210 -15.46 7.77 8.57
CA ASN A 210 -14.72 7.71 9.83
C ASN A 210 -13.75 6.53 9.92
N ILE A 211 -12.98 6.30 8.85
CA ILE A 211 -11.95 5.26 8.80
C ILE A 211 -10.73 5.66 9.63
N TYR A 212 -10.39 6.95 9.60
CA TYR A 212 -9.27 7.49 10.38
C TYR A 212 -9.69 7.78 11.83
N ASN A 213 -8.77 7.59 12.77
CA ASN A 213 -8.98 7.90 14.18
C ASN A 213 -8.25 9.18 14.56
N LYS A 214 -8.74 9.88 15.57
CA LYS A 214 -8.04 11.06 16.10
C LYS A 214 -6.60 10.69 16.50
N GLY A 215 -5.63 11.46 16.00
CA GLY A 215 -4.21 11.22 16.21
C GLY A 215 -3.53 10.37 15.14
N ASP A 216 -4.28 9.76 14.21
CA ASP A 216 -3.67 9.08 13.07
C ASP A 216 -2.89 10.06 12.20
N THR A 217 -1.86 9.55 11.53
CA THR A 217 -1.10 10.29 10.53
C THR A 217 -1.52 9.86 9.14
N VAL A 218 -1.95 10.83 8.33
CA VAL A 218 -2.37 10.62 6.95
C VAL A 218 -1.57 11.50 6.01
N PHE A 219 -1.57 11.14 4.73
CA PHE A 219 -0.82 11.86 3.68
C PHE A 219 -1.79 12.45 2.67
N THR A 220 -1.58 13.69 2.25
CA THR A 220 -2.29 14.26 1.08
C THR A 220 -1.38 14.26 -0.15
N TRP A 221 -1.92 13.86 -1.29
CA TRP A 221 -1.18 13.76 -2.55
C TRP A 221 -1.93 14.40 -3.73
N ARG A 222 -3.26 14.46 -3.68
CA ARG A 222 -4.08 14.91 -4.80
C ARG A 222 -3.85 16.38 -5.14
N MET A 223 -3.55 16.64 -6.41
CA MET A 223 -3.37 17.99 -6.95
C MET A 223 -4.57 18.88 -6.64
N GLY A 224 -4.31 20.13 -6.26
CA GLY A 224 -5.33 21.14 -6.01
C GLY A 224 -6.20 20.92 -4.76
N LEU A 225 -6.08 19.78 -4.07
CA LEU A 225 -6.91 19.45 -2.90
C LEU A 225 -6.23 19.71 -1.56
N THR A 226 -4.95 20.03 -1.53
CA THR A 226 -4.18 20.23 -0.31
C THR A 226 -4.83 21.22 0.68
N PRO A 227 -5.31 22.40 0.29
CA PRO A 227 -5.93 23.35 1.24
C PRO A 227 -7.19 22.78 1.92
N SER A 228 -8.04 22.09 1.15
CA SER A 228 -9.25 21.47 1.72
C SER A 228 -8.90 20.30 2.63
N THR A 229 -7.89 19.51 2.27
CA THR A 229 -7.42 18.38 3.08
C THR A 229 -6.84 18.87 4.42
N ILE A 230 -6.04 19.94 4.43
CA ILE A 230 -5.53 20.56 5.66
C ILE A 230 -6.69 20.95 6.60
N THR A 231 -7.72 21.58 6.04
CA THR A 231 -8.88 22.01 6.83
C THR A 231 -9.66 20.83 7.41
N GLU A 232 -9.87 19.79 6.61
CA GLU A 232 -10.63 18.61 7.01
C GLU A 232 -9.88 17.75 8.04
N THR A 233 -8.58 17.51 7.84
CA THR A 233 -7.75 16.74 8.77
C THR A 233 -7.60 17.43 10.11
N LYS A 234 -7.43 18.77 10.11
CA LYS A 234 -7.39 19.56 11.35
C LYS A 234 -8.70 19.42 12.16
N LYS A 235 -9.86 19.46 11.50
CA LYS A 235 -11.16 19.27 12.16
C LYS A 235 -11.31 17.88 12.78
N GLN A 236 -10.72 16.86 12.16
CA GLN A 236 -10.75 15.48 12.64
C GLN A 236 -9.64 15.18 13.68
N GLY A 237 -8.73 16.11 13.93
CA GLY A 237 -7.61 15.91 14.83
C GLY A 237 -6.57 14.92 14.32
N LEU A 238 -6.39 14.84 12.98
CA LEU A 238 -5.38 14.03 12.32
C LEU A 238 -4.06 14.80 12.18
N SER A 239 -2.96 14.09 12.17
CA SER A 239 -1.66 14.60 11.71
C SER A 239 -1.56 14.46 10.20
N LEU A 240 -1.08 15.50 9.51
CA LEU A 240 -1.01 15.52 8.05
C LEU A 240 0.43 15.65 7.57
N ILE A 241 0.82 14.79 6.64
CA ILE A 241 2.03 14.92 5.83
C ILE A 241 1.60 15.37 4.43
N ILE A 242 2.26 16.42 3.92
CA ILE A 242 1.93 17.01 2.63
C ILE A 242 2.90 16.48 1.58
N ALA A 243 2.38 15.71 0.63
CA ALA A 243 3.08 15.18 -0.54
C ALA A 243 2.34 15.58 -1.82
N ALA A 244 1.97 16.87 -1.91
CA ALA A 244 1.14 17.40 -3.00
C ALA A 244 1.76 17.10 -4.37
N GLY A 245 0.99 16.42 -5.23
CA GLY A 245 1.48 15.93 -6.52
C GLY A 245 2.04 17.04 -7.42
N GLU A 246 1.42 18.24 -7.40
CA GLU A 246 1.86 19.41 -8.16
C GLU A 246 3.26 19.94 -7.78
N HIS A 247 3.81 19.53 -6.64
CA HIS A 247 5.09 20.04 -6.14
C HIS A 247 6.09 18.94 -5.76
N CYS A 248 5.60 17.75 -5.43
CA CYS A 248 6.42 16.68 -4.84
C CYS A 248 6.64 15.50 -5.79
N TYR A 249 5.78 15.32 -6.79
CA TYR A 249 5.90 14.22 -7.74
C TYR A 249 6.89 14.62 -8.85
N LEU A 250 7.85 13.73 -9.09
CA LEU A 250 8.92 13.92 -10.09
C LEU A 250 8.83 12.91 -11.24
N ASP A 251 7.70 12.25 -11.38
CA ASP A 251 7.40 11.17 -12.32
C ASP A 251 6.48 11.61 -13.48
N TYR A 252 6.06 12.87 -13.48
CA TYR A 252 5.36 13.47 -14.61
C TYR A 252 6.35 13.93 -15.68
N PRO A 253 5.99 13.79 -16.98
CA PRO A 253 6.82 14.25 -18.09
C PRO A 253 6.98 15.78 -18.12
#